data_77afeb875e8cb1856fbf2e4b7c0ceb6b
#
_entry.id   77afeb875e8cb1856fbf2e4b7c0ceb6b
#
_cell.length_a   1.000
_cell.length_b   1.000
_cell.length_c   1.000
_cell.angle_alpha   90.00
_cell.angle_beta   90.00
_cell.angle_gamma   90.00
#
_symmetry.space_group_name_H-M   'P 1'
#
loop_
_entity.id
_entity.type
_entity.pdbx_description
1 polymer ?
#
loop_
_entity_poly.entity_id
_entity_poly.type
_entity_poly.pdbx_seq_one_letter_code
_entity_poly.pdbx_strand_id
1 'polypeptide(L)'
;MRQTTTTTGAAMKTRLIRAAAMAAPAVAGALLLAAPVSPQAAMTVQSSADTVLPGYWEYTTSAVGVRDTEQKCVRPSEINRFFGGLSTRRWRCTYPVRQVGGGNARFEGVCTDHKNRRVNVRLNGTYTTESFSFRGGAQLARGTPYLPASITARRLAAACPASAEYF
;
A
#
# COMPACT_ATOMS: atom_id res chain seq x y z
N MET A 1 24.67 38.02 -19.94
CA MET A 1 23.51 38.19 -20.84
C MET A 1 22.24 37.86 -20.08
N ARG A 2 21.41 38.89 -19.91
CA ARG A 2 20.08 38.82 -19.26
C ARG A 2 19.08 38.24 -20.24
N GLN A 3 18.15 37.39 -19.77
CA GLN A 3 16.79 37.38 -20.31
C GLN A 3 15.78 37.02 -19.22
N THR A 4 14.99 37.99 -18.92
CA THR A 4 13.71 37.97 -18.20
C THR A 4 12.59 37.62 -19.15
N THR A 5 11.62 36.80 -18.70
CA THR A 5 10.25 36.70 -19.27
C THR A 5 9.30 36.33 -18.15
N THR A 6 8.62 37.24 -17.63
CA THR A 6 7.27 37.81 -17.80
C THR A 6 6.13 36.82 -17.56
N THR A 7 5.48 37.05 -16.45
CA THR A 7 4.18 36.61 -15.93
C THR A 7 3.03 36.97 -16.88
N THR A 8 2.08 36.09 -17.09
CA THR A 8 0.75 36.48 -17.54
C THR A 8 -0.32 35.75 -16.70
N GLY A 9 -1.03 36.54 -15.94
CA GLY A 9 -2.21 36.14 -15.18
C GLY A 9 -3.42 35.92 -16.09
N ALA A 10 -4.27 35.01 -15.72
CA ALA A 10 -5.58 34.82 -16.32
C ALA A 10 -6.66 34.91 -15.25
N ALA A 11 -7.55 35.83 -15.50
CA ALA A 11 -8.60 36.33 -14.65
C ALA A 11 -9.71 35.30 -14.34
N MET A 12 -10.11 35.28 -13.08
CA MET A 12 -11.37 34.71 -12.58
C MET A 12 -12.58 35.43 -13.20
N LYS A 13 -13.46 34.70 -13.86
CA LYS A 13 -14.80 35.18 -14.18
C LYS A 13 -15.84 34.56 -13.25
N THR A 14 -16.22 35.34 -12.28
CA THR A 14 -17.38 35.12 -11.40
C THR A 14 -18.66 35.26 -12.22
N ARG A 15 -19.51 34.25 -12.30
CA ARG A 15 -20.86 34.33 -12.81
C ARG A 15 -21.85 34.22 -11.66
N LEU A 16 -22.44 35.36 -11.33
CA LEU A 16 -23.66 35.51 -10.55
C LEU A 16 -24.83 34.96 -11.36
N ILE A 17 -25.59 34.04 -10.82
CA ILE A 17 -26.92 33.69 -11.34
C ILE A 17 -27.98 34.01 -10.28
N ARG A 18 -28.89 34.84 -10.75
CA ARG A 18 -30.00 35.49 -10.02
C ARG A 18 -31.06 34.48 -9.58
N ALA A 19 -31.59 34.74 -8.40
CA ALA A 19 -32.79 34.16 -7.88
C ALA A 19 -34.04 34.54 -8.73
N ALA A 20 -34.91 33.59 -8.95
CA ALA A 20 -36.29 33.82 -9.35
C ALA A 20 -37.18 33.04 -8.40
N ALA A 21 -37.91 33.82 -7.61
CA ALA A 21 -39.02 33.33 -6.79
C ALA A 21 -40.24 33.15 -7.68
N MET A 22 -40.96 32.05 -7.58
CA MET A 22 -42.39 31.97 -7.98
C MET A 22 -43.17 31.01 -7.07
N ALA A 23 -44.33 31.49 -6.79
CA ALA A 23 -45.39 31.16 -5.88
C ALA A 23 -45.90 29.70 -5.89
N ALA A 24 -46.48 29.35 -4.74
CA ALA A 24 -47.30 28.15 -4.48
C ALA A 24 -48.60 28.13 -5.24
N PRO A 25 -49.24 26.94 -5.42
CA PRO A 25 -50.47 26.71 -4.72
C PRO A 25 -50.57 25.39 -3.95
N ALA A 26 -51.29 25.44 -2.87
CA ALA A 26 -51.69 24.34 -2.01
C ALA A 26 -52.62 23.36 -2.76
N VAL A 27 -52.35 22.06 -2.65
CA VAL A 27 -53.36 21.02 -2.90
C VAL A 27 -53.25 19.97 -1.78
N ALA A 28 -54.43 19.66 -1.29
CA ALA A 28 -54.76 18.83 -0.15
C ALA A 28 -54.36 17.35 -0.30
N GLY A 29 -53.96 16.74 0.83
CA GLY A 29 -54.46 15.45 1.27
C GLY A 29 -54.01 14.20 0.54
N ALA A 30 -52.97 13.54 1.06
CA ALA A 30 -52.89 12.07 1.09
C ALA A 30 -52.10 11.67 2.34
N LEU A 31 -52.75 11.08 3.30
CA LEU A 31 -52.18 10.34 4.41
C LEU A 31 -51.47 9.09 3.84
N LEU A 32 -50.19 9.22 3.52
CA LEU A 32 -49.31 8.09 3.28
C LEU A 32 -48.78 7.65 4.64
N LEU A 33 -49.22 6.49 5.08
CA LEU A 33 -48.62 5.72 6.18
C LEU A 33 -47.15 5.56 5.90
N ALA A 34 -46.29 6.37 6.53
CA ALA A 34 -44.88 6.21 6.53
C ALA A 34 -44.53 4.93 7.29
N ALA A 35 -44.26 3.85 6.58
CA ALA A 35 -43.62 2.68 7.16
C ALA A 35 -42.27 3.13 7.75
N PRO A 36 -41.92 2.70 8.98
CA PRO A 36 -40.59 3.00 9.52
C PRO A 36 -39.55 2.33 8.64
N VAL A 37 -38.80 3.13 7.92
CA VAL A 37 -37.59 2.67 7.24
C VAL A 37 -36.61 2.31 8.34
N SER A 38 -36.51 1.03 8.64
CA SER A 38 -35.45 0.52 9.51
C SER A 38 -34.11 0.99 8.93
N PRO A 39 -33.24 1.66 9.70
CA PRO A 39 -31.89 1.90 9.25
C PRO A 39 -31.24 0.54 9.06
N GLN A 40 -31.10 0.11 7.82
CA GLN A 40 -30.21 -0.97 7.48
C GLN A 40 -28.83 -0.48 7.93
N ALA A 41 -28.36 -1.01 9.05
CA ALA A 41 -26.98 -0.88 9.45
C ALA A 41 -26.16 -1.32 8.24
N ALA A 42 -25.55 -0.38 7.56
CA ALA A 42 -24.53 -0.67 6.56
C ALA A 42 -23.46 -1.46 7.31
N MET A 43 -23.54 -2.78 7.19
CA MET A 43 -22.43 -3.63 7.55
C MET A 43 -21.29 -3.17 6.63
N THR A 44 -20.45 -2.29 7.14
CA THR A 44 -19.12 -2.09 6.60
C THR A 44 -18.43 -3.44 6.74
N VAL A 45 -18.49 -4.21 5.66
CA VAL A 45 -17.58 -5.33 5.46
C VAL A 45 -16.21 -4.67 5.44
N GLN A 46 -15.58 -4.61 6.61
CA GLN A 46 -14.14 -4.42 6.69
C GLN A 46 -13.55 -5.69 6.07
N SER A 47 -13.40 -5.66 4.77
CA SER A 47 -12.43 -6.50 4.09
C SER A 47 -11.08 -6.08 4.64
N SER A 48 -10.68 -6.69 5.75
CA SER A 48 -9.28 -6.73 6.10
C SER A 48 -8.63 -7.50 4.96
N ALA A 49 -8.17 -6.75 3.96
CA ALA A 49 -7.43 -7.35 2.86
C ALA A 49 -6.21 -8.03 3.49
N ASP A 50 -6.18 -9.34 3.51
CA ASP A 50 -5.05 -10.12 4.03
C ASP A 50 -3.81 -10.01 3.14
N THR A 51 -3.74 -8.94 2.34
CA THR A 51 -2.67 -8.69 1.39
C THR A 51 -2.56 -7.20 1.06
N VAL A 52 -1.51 -6.85 0.32
CA VAL A 52 -1.29 -5.50 -0.19
C VAL A 52 -1.84 -5.35 -1.63
N LEU A 53 -2.11 -4.11 -2.04
CA LEU A 53 -2.63 -3.82 -3.38
C LEU A 53 -1.49 -3.79 -4.43
N PRO A 54 -1.76 -4.16 -5.67
CA PRO A 54 -0.82 -3.97 -6.77
C PRO A 54 -0.61 -2.49 -7.09
N GLY A 55 0.47 -2.15 -7.78
CA GLY A 55 0.78 -0.78 -8.18
C GLY A 55 2.27 -0.45 -8.08
N TYR A 56 2.57 0.83 -8.04
CA TYR A 56 3.93 1.34 -7.92
C TYR A 56 4.34 1.44 -6.46
N TRP A 57 5.41 0.77 -6.10
CA TRP A 57 5.87 0.62 -4.72
C TRP A 57 7.31 1.09 -4.55
N GLU A 58 7.57 1.74 -3.43
CA GLU A 58 8.92 1.94 -2.90
C GLU A 58 9.11 1.02 -1.71
N TYR A 59 10.22 0.29 -1.71
CA TYR A 59 10.57 -0.56 -0.58
C TYR A 59 12.04 -0.43 -0.22
N THR A 60 12.29 -0.47 1.07
CA THR A 60 13.63 -0.37 1.66
C THR A 60 13.91 -1.63 2.45
N THR A 61 14.98 -2.29 2.11
CA THR A 61 15.53 -3.42 2.87
C THR A 61 16.75 -2.96 3.68
N SER A 62 16.87 -3.45 4.88
CA SER A 62 18.06 -3.24 5.70
C SER A 62 18.46 -4.54 6.37
N ALA A 63 19.69 -4.95 6.19
CA ALA A 63 20.26 -6.14 6.84
C ALA A 63 21.76 -5.97 7.03
N VAL A 64 22.26 -6.27 8.22
CA VAL A 64 23.71 -6.30 8.53
C VAL A 64 24.40 -4.97 8.18
N GLY A 65 23.73 -3.82 8.47
CA GLY A 65 24.29 -2.49 8.20
C GLY A 65 24.19 -2.02 6.74
N VAL A 66 23.73 -2.87 5.83
CA VAL A 66 23.48 -2.49 4.42
C VAL A 66 22.02 -2.09 4.28
N ARG A 67 21.77 -0.96 3.64
CA ARG A 67 20.44 -0.46 3.32
C ARG A 67 20.33 -0.27 1.83
N ASP A 68 19.22 -0.74 1.27
CA ASP A 68 18.90 -0.64 -0.15
C ASP A 68 17.44 -0.19 -0.32
N THR A 69 17.20 0.74 -1.23
CA THR A 69 15.87 1.26 -1.53
C THR A 69 15.62 1.15 -3.03
N GLU A 70 14.54 0.51 -3.38
CA GLU A 70 14.12 0.30 -4.78
C GLU A 70 12.69 0.76 -4.98
N GLN A 71 12.39 1.14 -6.22
CA GLN A 71 11.03 1.43 -6.66
C GLN A 71 10.67 0.48 -7.80
N LYS A 72 9.56 -0.25 -7.63
CA LYS A 72 9.12 -1.28 -8.56
C LYS A 72 7.62 -1.23 -8.80
N CYS A 73 7.24 -1.59 -10.00
CA CYS A 73 5.86 -1.90 -10.31
C CYS A 73 5.54 -3.34 -9.88
N VAL A 74 4.51 -3.52 -9.06
CA VAL A 74 4.06 -4.84 -8.59
C VAL A 74 2.72 -5.16 -9.24
N ARG A 75 2.70 -6.18 -10.09
CA ARG A 75 1.49 -6.69 -10.74
C ARG A 75 0.65 -7.53 -9.77
N PRO A 76 -0.65 -7.72 -10.03
CA PRO A 76 -1.48 -8.62 -9.21
C PRO A 76 -0.87 -10.03 -9.06
N SER A 77 -0.29 -10.58 -10.11
CA SER A 77 0.37 -11.89 -10.09
C SER A 77 1.66 -11.94 -9.25
N GLU A 78 2.25 -10.78 -8.96
CA GLU A 78 3.52 -10.66 -8.23
C GLU A 78 3.33 -10.40 -6.73
N ILE A 79 2.11 -10.11 -6.28
CA ILE A 79 1.79 -9.79 -4.89
C ILE A 79 2.29 -10.88 -3.93
N ASN A 80 2.06 -12.15 -4.24
CA ASN A 80 2.50 -13.25 -3.37
C ASN A 80 4.02 -13.32 -3.25
N ARG A 81 4.77 -12.98 -4.30
CA ARG A 81 6.23 -12.94 -4.26
C ARG A 81 6.71 -11.70 -3.52
N PHE A 82 6.09 -10.55 -3.78
CA PHE A 82 6.43 -9.26 -3.18
C PHE A 82 6.15 -9.24 -1.68
N PHE A 83 4.88 -9.41 -1.29
CA PHE A 83 4.45 -9.35 0.10
C PHE A 83 4.63 -10.67 0.83
N GLY A 84 4.20 -11.78 0.23
CA GLY A 84 4.23 -13.10 0.87
C GLY A 84 5.60 -13.78 0.83
N GLY A 85 6.40 -13.50 -0.19
CA GLY A 85 7.75 -14.01 -0.34
C GLY A 85 8.84 -13.07 0.16
N LEU A 86 8.52 -11.78 0.36
CA LEU A 86 9.46 -10.72 0.78
C LEU A 86 10.83 -10.84 0.07
N SER A 87 10.79 -11.28 -1.18
CA SER A 87 12.00 -11.46 -2.00
C SER A 87 12.45 -10.11 -2.56
N THR A 88 13.71 -10.00 -2.86
CA THR A 88 14.30 -8.82 -3.49
C THR A 88 15.06 -9.23 -4.75
N ARG A 89 15.57 -8.29 -5.52
CA ARG A 89 16.42 -8.59 -6.67
C ARG A 89 17.63 -9.47 -6.29
N ARG A 90 18.17 -9.26 -5.10
CA ARG A 90 19.36 -9.95 -4.61
C ARG A 90 19.06 -11.26 -3.88
N TRP A 91 17.91 -11.37 -3.23
CA TRP A 91 17.57 -12.45 -2.34
C TRP A 91 16.25 -13.10 -2.74
N ARG A 92 16.23 -14.41 -2.84
CA ARG A 92 15.00 -15.24 -2.94
C ARG A 92 14.74 -15.85 -1.58
N CYS A 93 13.59 -15.55 -1.02
CA CYS A 93 13.20 -16.02 0.30
C CYS A 93 12.07 -17.03 0.22
N THR A 94 12.12 -18.04 1.09
CA THR A 94 11.05 -19.02 1.31
C THR A 94 10.72 -19.04 2.78
N TYR A 95 9.44 -18.87 3.10
CA TYR A 95 8.95 -18.79 4.47
C TYR A 95 8.02 -19.95 4.78
N PRO A 96 8.52 -21.08 5.37
CA PRO A 96 7.68 -22.16 5.87
C PRO A 96 6.75 -21.70 7.00
N VAL A 97 7.17 -20.72 7.82
CA VAL A 97 6.30 -20.07 8.76
C VAL A 97 5.88 -18.73 8.19
N ARG A 98 4.59 -18.65 7.83
CA ARG A 98 3.95 -17.44 7.32
C ARG A 98 2.59 -17.28 7.99
N GLN A 99 2.48 -16.29 8.85
CA GLN A 99 1.23 -15.91 9.50
C GLN A 99 0.89 -14.50 9.07
N VAL A 100 -0.23 -14.31 8.41
CA VAL A 100 -0.69 -13.00 7.90
C VAL A 100 -2.18 -12.90 8.21
N GLY A 101 -2.58 -11.81 8.86
CA GLY A 101 -3.97 -11.54 9.19
C GLY A 101 -4.13 -10.37 10.15
N GLY A 102 -5.27 -9.68 10.07
CA GLY A 102 -5.60 -8.61 11.00
C GLY A 102 -4.59 -7.44 11.01
N GLY A 103 -3.92 -7.16 9.88
CA GLY A 103 -2.91 -6.10 9.79
C GLY A 103 -1.54 -6.45 10.39
N ASN A 104 -1.35 -7.70 10.84
CA ASN A 104 -0.09 -8.19 11.39
C ASN A 104 0.46 -9.34 10.55
N ALA A 105 1.78 -9.44 10.46
CA ALA A 105 2.39 -10.57 9.79
C ALA A 105 3.69 -11.00 10.47
N ARG A 106 3.96 -12.32 10.40
CA ARG A 106 5.17 -12.98 10.87
C ARG A 106 5.69 -13.93 9.81
N PHE A 107 6.97 -13.85 9.54
CA PHE A 107 7.69 -14.66 8.57
C PHE A 107 8.93 -15.26 9.21
N GLU A 108 9.11 -16.57 9.07
CA GLU A 108 10.35 -17.25 9.42
C GLU A 108 10.75 -18.17 8.27
N GLY A 109 11.98 -18.04 7.82
CA GLY A 109 12.42 -18.81 6.67
C GLY A 109 13.87 -18.60 6.30
N VAL A 110 14.16 -18.90 5.05
CA VAL A 110 15.50 -18.87 4.48
C VAL A 110 15.51 -18.04 3.23
N CYS A 111 16.45 -17.11 3.16
CA CYS A 111 16.77 -16.36 1.95
C CYS A 111 18.06 -16.88 1.34
N THR A 112 18.10 -17.01 0.02
CA THR A 112 19.27 -17.47 -0.75
C THR A 112 19.60 -16.39 -1.79
N ASP A 113 20.87 -16.04 -1.90
CA ASP A 113 21.34 -15.12 -2.94
C ASP A 113 21.77 -15.88 -4.22
N HIS A 114 22.15 -15.12 -5.26
CA HIS A 114 22.59 -15.67 -6.53
C HIS A 114 23.91 -16.48 -6.45
N LYS A 115 24.65 -16.38 -5.33
CA LYS A 115 25.83 -17.19 -5.02
C LYS A 115 25.53 -18.39 -4.13
N ASN A 116 24.24 -18.75 -3.96
CA ASN A 116 23.75 -19.81 -3.08
C ASN A 116 24.10 -19.63 -1.60
N ARG A 117 24.46 -18.43 -1.16
CA ARG A 117 24.63 -18.14 0.26
C ARG A 117 23.26 -18.06 0.91
N ARG A 118 23.11 -18.72 2.04
CA ARG A 118 21.84 -18.86 2.75
C ARG A 118 21.89 -18.08 4.05
N VAL A 119 20.79 -17.38 4.34
CA VAL A 119 20.57 -16.72 5.62
C VAL A 119 19.21 -17.11 6.17
N ASN A 120 19.14 -17.42 7.47
CA ASN A 120 17.86 -17.59 8.14
C ASN A 120 17.31 -16.21 8.48
N VAL A 121 16.03 -16.02 8.27
CA VAL A 121 15.37 -14.72 8.47
C VAL A 121 14.14 -14.90 9.35
N ARG A 122 13.96 -14.02 10.31
CA ARG A 122 12.76 -13.88 11.13
C ARG A 122 12.32 -12.44 11.10
N LEU A 123 11.09 -12.20 10.64
CA LEU A 123 10.51 -10.87 10.54
C LEU A 123 9.10 -10.90 11.10
N ASN A 124 8.73 -9.84 11.79
CA ASN A 124 7.37 -9.58 12.24
C ASN A 124 7.07 -8.09 12.14
N GLY A 125 5.81 -7.75 12.02
CA GLY A 125 5.39 -6.36 11.93
C GLY A 125 3.97 -6.21 11.45
N THR A 126 3.67 -5.03 10.94
CA THR A 126 2.33 -4.62 10.54
C THR A 126 2.25 -4.37 9.04
N TYR A 127 1.05 -4.46 8.50
CA TYR A 127 0.75 -4.11 7.11
C TYR A 127 -0.64 -3.49 6.98
N THR A 128 -0.80 -2.75 5.93
CA THR A 128 -2.07 -2.28 5.39
C THR A 128 -2.14 -2.66 3.91
N THR A 129 -3.19 -2.32 3.22
CA THR A 129 -3.28 -2.52 1.78
C THR A 129 -2.24 -1.71 0.98
N GLU A 130 -1.69 -0.63 1.57
CA GLU A 130 -0.79 0.32 0.90
C GLU A 130 0.58 0.47 1.56
N SER A 131 0.85 -0.27 2.61
CA SER A 131 2.15 -0.23 3.30
C SER A 131 2.42 -1.48 4.11
N PHE A 132 3.69 -1.74 4.39
CA PHE A 132 4.10 -2.70 5.41
C PHE A 132 5.42 -2.30 6.06
N SER A 133 5.61 -2.73 7.30
CA SER A 133 6.84 -2.53 8.04
C SER A 133 7.13 -3.76 8.89
N PHE A 134 8.16 -4.49 8.52
CA PHE A 134 8.62 -5.68 9.22
C PHE A 134 10.02 -5.47 9.75
N ARG A 135 10.24 -5.95 10.97
CA ARG A 135 11.52 -5.91 11.67
C ARG A 135 11.83 -7.28 12.26
N GLY A 136 13.10 -7.55 12.45
CA GLY A 136 13.56 -8.80 13.03
C GLY A 136 15.05 -8.99 12.85
N GLY A 137 15.45 -10.16 12.39
CA GLY A 137 16.87 -10.46 12.20
C GLY A 137 17.16 -11.45 11.10
N ALA A 138 18.41 -11.38 10.64
CA ALA A 138 19.02 -12.33 9.72
C ALA A 138 20.19 -13.03 10.41
N GLN A 139 20.24 -14.35 10.32
CA GLN A 139 21.32 -15.20 10.86
C GLN A 139 22.16 -15.74 9.72
N LEU A 140 23.43 -15.38 9.68
CA LEU A 140 24.34 -15.70 8.58
C LEU A 140 24.88 -17.14 8.64
N ALA A 141 25.01 -17.70 9.84
CA ALA A 141 25.44 -19.07 10.03
C ALA A 141 24.67 -19.69 11.21
N ARG A 142 24.50 -21.01 11.18
CA ARG A 142 23.83 -21.74 12.26
C ARG A 142 24.58 -21.52 13.58
N GLY A 143 23.84 -21.20 14.65
CA GLY A 143 24.42 -20.96 15.97
C GLY A 143 24.93 -19.54 16.22
N THR A 144 24.98 -18.67 15.21
CA THR A 144 25.33 -17.26 15.41
C THR A 144 24.10 -16.44 15.84
N PRO A 145 24.28 -15.27 16.48
CA PRO A 145 23.19 -14.35 16.79
C PRO A 145 22.48 -13.87 15.52
N TYR A 146 21.19 -13.53 15.66
CA TYR A 146 20.47 -12.80 14.62
C TYR A 146 20.94 -11.34 14.59
N LEU A 147 21.37 -10.90 13.44
CA LEU A 147 21.72 -9.51 13.19
C LEU A 147 20.46 -8.74 12.76
N PRO A 148 20.31 -7.46 13.14
CA PRO A 148 19.11 -6.69 12.81
C PRO A 148 18.81 -6.68 11.30
N ALA A 149 17.56 -6.91 10.96
CA ALA A 149 17.05 -6.84 9.60
C ALA A 149 15.66 -6.19 9.60
N SER A 150 15.36 -5.44 8.56
CA SER A 150 14.03 -4.87 8.35
C SER A 150 13.70 -4.72 6.88
N ILE A 151 12.40 -4.69 6.61
CA ILE A 151 11.87 -4.32 5.30
C ILE A 151 10.65 -3.41 5.52
N THR A 152 10.65 -2.27 4.86
CA THR A 152 9.53 -1.33 4.86
C THR A 152 9.13 -1.05 3.42
N ALA A 153 7.84 -0.94 3.15
CA ALA A 153 7.35 -0.60 1.84
C ALA A 153 6.12 0.31 1.93
N ARG A 154 5.98 1.17 0.93
CA ARG A 154 4.82 2.03 0.74
C ARG A 154 4.43 2.06 -0.72
N ARG A 155 3.15 2.06 -0.98
CA ARG A 155 2.59 2.23 -2.31
C ARG A 155 2.62 3.70 -2.68
N LEU A 156 3.25 4.02 -3.79
CA LEU A 156 3.38 5.39 -4.29
C LEU A 156 2.19 5.77 -5.17
N ALA A 157 1.71 4.82 -5.99
CA ALA A 157 0.58 5.04 -6.90
C ALA A 157 -0.10 3.72 -7.28
N ALA A 158 -1.37 3.82 -7.70
CA ALA A 158 -2.12 2.70 -8.27
C ALA A 158 -1.61 2.32 -9.66
N ALA A 159 -1.29 3.33 -10.47
CA ALA A 159 -0.73 3.16 -11.80
C ALA A 159 0.80 3.19 -11.76
N CYS A 160 1.41 2.35 -12.58
CA CYS A 160 2.85 2.32 -12.73
C CYS A 160 3.31 3.32 -13.79
N PRO A 161 4.38 4.08 -13.55
CA PRO A 161 5.03 4.86 -14.59
C PRO A 161 5.49 3.99 -15.77
N ALA A 162 5.47 4.53 -16.98
CA ALA A 162 5.89 3.79 -18.18
C ALA A 162 7.35 3.29 -18.13
N SER A 163 8.20 3.99 -17.40
CA SER A 163 9.61 3.63 -17.18
C SER A 163 9.86 2.73 -15.97
N ALA A 164 8.80 2.35 -15.22
CA ALA A 164 8.98 1.56 -14.02
C ALA A 164 9.44 0.13 -14.34
N GLU A 165 10.44 -0.32 -13.60
CA GLU A 165 10.80 -1.74 -13.60
C GLU A 165 9.76 -2.55 -12.83
N TYR A 166 9.52 -3.78 -13.27
CA TYR A 166 8.64 -4.72 -12.59
C TYR A 166 9.39 -5.55 -11.54
N PHE A 167 8.64 -6.01 -10.54
CA PHE A 167 9.17 -6.78 -9.40
C PHE A 167 9.53 -8.23 -9.76
#